data_745fd5362dd18210c48743f2b9f8c328
#
_entry.id   745fd5362dd18210c48743f2b9f8c328
#
_cell.length_a   1.000
_cell.length_b   1.000
_cell.length_c   1.000
_cell.angle_alpha   90.00
_cell.angle_beta   90.00
_cell.angle_gamma   90.00
#
_symmetry.space_group_name_H-M   'P 1'
#
loop_
_entity.id
_entity.type
_entity.pdbx_description
1 polymer ?
#
loop_
_entity_poly.entity_id
_entity_poly.type
_entity_poly.pdbx_seq_one_letter_code
_entity_poly.pdbx_strand_id
1 'polypeptide(L)'
;ARVARSLGMVGLSGYGHRAPHHLSQGEKRRVCLAGVLACEPTVLVLDEPTSGLDPRGRREFKTLLQGIPATKLIATHDLEWVVELCSRVIVLDGGLVVADGSTTEILNDEALMVAHGLERPHSLRHQHPH
;
A
#
# COMPACT_ATOMS: atom_id res chain seq x y z
N ALA A 1 13.63 17.12 15.77
CA ALA A 1 14.20 16.98 14.41
C ALA A 1 13.59 15.78 13.63
N ARG A 2 13.54 14.58 14.19
CA ARG A 2 12.97 13.40 13.51
C ARG A 2 11.48 13.53 13.23
N VAL A 3 10.69 14.06 14.16
CA VAL A 3 9.25 14.27 14.00
C VAL A 3 8.96 15.23 12.85
N ALA A 4 9.59 16.40 12.85
CA ALA A 4 9.39 17.40 11.80
C ALA A 4 9.82 16.87 10.42
N ARG A 5 10.93 16.15 10.34
CA ARG A 5 11.43 15.52 9.11
C ARG A 5 10.42 14.47 8.60
N SER A 6 9.92 13.61 9.47
CA SER A 6 8.97 12.55 9.11
C SER A 6 7.64 13.15 8.66
N LEU A 7 7.14 14.19 9.31
CA LEU A 7 5.93 14.90 8.86
C LEU A 7 6.15 15.53 7.48
N GLY A 8 7.32 16.09 7.22
CA GLY A 8 7.67 16.61 5.89
C GLY A 8 7.66 15.53 4.82
N MET A 9 8.19 14.33 5.11
CA MET A 9 8.17 13.19 4.19
C MET A 9 6.77 12.75 3.79
N VAL A 10 5.78 12.89 4.67
CA VAL A 10 4.37 12.53 4.40
C VAL A 10 3.51 13.71 3.98
N GLY A 11 4.10 14.86 3.70
CA GLY A 11 3.39 16.06 3.25
C GLY A 11 2.61 16.78 4.34
N LEU A 12 2.99 16.60 5.62
CA LEU A 12 2.32 17.19 6.78
C LEU A 12 3.24 18.14 7.57
N SER A 13 4.10 18.88 6.89
CA SER A 13 4.94 19.89 7.53
C SER A 13 4.08 20.87 8.33
N GLY A 14 4.47 21.14 9.58
CA GLY A 14 3.75 22.03 10.47
C GLY A 14 2.59 21.39 11.26
N TYR A 15 2.28 20.11 11.02
CA TYR A 15 1.20 19.40 11.73
C TYR A 15 1.59 18.87 13.12
N GLY A 16 2.84 19.02 13.54
CA GLY A 16 3.32 18.52 14.83
C GLY A 16 2.58 19.03 16.06
N HIS A 17 1.86 20.16 15.94
CA HIS A 17 1.08 20.77 17.01
C HIS A 17 -0.43 20.49 16.92
N ARG A 18 -0.90 19.78 15.88
CA ARG A 18 -2.32 19.45 15.73
C ARG A 18 -2.70 18.23 16.54
N ALA A 19 -3.86 18.31 17.19
CA ALA A 19 -4.44 17.16 17.86
C ALA A 19 -4.95 16.15 16.81
N PRO A 20 -4.67 14.82 16.99
CA PRO A 20 -5.06 13.80 16.01
C PRO A 20 -6.53 13.77 15.64
N HIS A 21 -7.44 14.08 16.57
CA HIS A 21 -8.88 14.06 16.33
C HIS A 21 -9.39 15.19 15.41
N HIS A 22 -8.58 16.18 15.09
CA HIS A 22 -8.89 17.25 14.13
C HIS A 22 -8.44 16.91 12.71
N LEU A 23 -7.88 15.71 12.47
CA LEU A 23 -7.34 15.31 11.19
C LEU A 23 -8.35 14.48 10.39
N SER A 24 -8.29 14.59 9.05
CA SER A 24 -8.98 13.66 8.14
C SER A 24 -8.41 12.24 8.26
N GLN A 25 -9.10 11.24 7.71
CA GLN A 25 -8.60 9.86 7.69
C GLN A 25 -7.26 9.75 6.96
N GLY A 26 -7.11 10.41 5.81
CA GLY A 26 -5.85 10.45 5.08
C GLY A 26 -4.73 11.12 5.87
N GLU A 27 -5.03 12.23 6.55
CA GLU A 27 -4.07 12.91 7.41
C GLU A 27 -3.67 12.06 8.62
N LYS A 28 -4.62 11.37 9.25
CA LYS A 28 -4.35 10.43 10.35
C LYS A 28 -3.41 9.31 9.92
N ARG A 29 -3.60 8.73 8.74
CA ARG A 29 -2.70 7.70 8.19
C ARG A 29 -1.31 8.24 7.96
N ARG A 30 -1.20 9.45 7.42
CA ARG A 30 0.10 10.11 7.20
C ARG A 30 0.82 10.40 8.50
N VAL A 31 0.10 10.82 9.56
CA VAL A 31 0.68 11.01 10.89
C VAL A 31 1.19 9.69 11.46
N CYS A 32 0.42 8.61 11.35
CA CYS A 32 0.84 7.28 11.78
C CYS A 32 2.11 6.83 11.02
N LEU A 33 2.14 7.03 9.71
CA LEU A 33 3.30 6.72 8.89
C LEU A 33 4.53 7.56 9.29
N ALA A 34 4.33 8.84 9.55
CA ALA A 34 5.40 9.71 10.03
C ALA A 34 5.99 9.24 11.35
N GLY A 35 5.14 8.78 12.27
CA GLY A 35 5.58 8.20 13.53
C GLY A 35 6.47 6.97 13.34
N VAL A 36 6.10 6.09 12.43
CA VAL A 36 6.92 4.93 12.08
C VAL A 36 8.22 5.34 11.39
N LEU A 37 8.15 6.26 10.44
CA LEU A 37 9.33 6.76 9.71
C LEU A 37 10.33 7.48 10.61
N ALA A 38 9.88 8.06 11.73
CA ALA A 38 10.77 8.67 12.72
C ALA A 38 11.75 7.65 13.34
N CYS A 39 11.41 6.35 13.30
CA CYS A 39 12.29 5.27 13.72
C CYS A 39 13.33 4.89 12.66
N GLU A 40 13.29 5.48 11.48
CA GLU A 40 14.19 5.20 10.34
C GLU A 40 14.23 3.71 9.97
N PRO A 41 13.07 3.06 9.68
CA PRO A 41 13.02 1.63 9.40
C PRO A 41 13.65 1.31 8.05
N THR A 42 14.25 0.14 7.94
CA THR A 42 14.69 -0.44 6.67
C THR A 42 13.58 -1.27 6.01
N VAL A 43 12.64 -1.77 6.80
CA VAL A 43 11.45 -2.51 6.35
C VAL A 43 10.22 -1.85 6.93
N LEU A 44 9.25 -1.56 6.07
CA LEU A 44 7.97 -0.97 6.44
C LEU A 44 6.86 -1.99 6.21
N VAL A 45 6.10 -2.30 7.24
CA VAL A 45 4.96 -3.23 7.18
C VAL A 45 3.67 -2.44 7.21
N LEU A 46 2.80 -2.67 6.23
CA LEU A 46 1.53 -1.97 6.07
C LEU A 46 0.40 -3.00 6.00
N ASP A 47 -0.62 -2.82 6.82
CA ASP A 47 -1.81 -3.67 6.83
C ASP A 47 -3.01 -2.86 6.35
N GLU A 48 -3.61 -3.29 5.22
CA GLU A 48 -4.75 -2.63 4.56
C GLU A 48 -4.62 -1.10 4.48
N PRO A 49 -3.54 -0.59 3.89
CA PRO A 49 -3.23 0.84 3.95
C PRO A 49 -4.19 1.74 3.18
N THR A 50 -5.00 1.21 2.27
CA THR A 50 -5.99 1.98 1.49
C THR A 50 -7.38 1.94 2.09
N SER A 51 -7.63 1.14 3.12
CA SER A 51 -8.94 1.03 3.75
C SER A 51 -9.45 2.39 4.27
N GLY A 52 -10.67 2.76 3.89
CA GLY A 52 -11.30 4.02 4.30
C GLY A 52 -10.82 5.27 3.56
N LEU A 53 -9.91 5.14 2.59
CA LEU A 53 -9.48 6.26 1.75
C LEU A 53 -10.36 6.39 0.50
N ASP A 54 -10.67 7.64 0.14
CA ASP A 54 -11.29 7.94 -1.15
C ASP A 54 -10.29 7.76 -2.31
N PRO A 55 -10.71 7.79 -3.59
CA PRO A 55 -9.81 7.59 -4.71
C PRO A 55 -8.63 8.58 -4.75
N ARG A 56 -8.86 9.82 -4.37
CA ARG A 56 -7.79 10.84 -4.29
C ARG A 56 -6.79 10.52 -3.19
N GLY A 57 -7.26 10.17 -2.01
CA GLY A 57 -6.42 9.78 -0.88
C GLY A 57 -5.61 8.53 -1.17
N ARG A 58 -6.18 7.56 -1.90
CA ARG A 58 -5.47 6.36 -2.36
C ARG A 58 -4.30 6.72 -3.29
N ARG A 59 -4.53 7.60 -4.26
CA ARG A 59 -3.48 8.04 -5.18
C ARG A 59 -2.37 8.81 -4.48
N GLU A 60 -2.74 9.72 -3.60
CA GLU A 60 -1.78 10.51 -2.83
C GLU A 60 -0.93 9.64 -1.92
N PHE A 61 -1.55 8.68 -1.24
CA PHE A 61 -0.84 7.74 -0.37
C PHE A 61 0.09 6.80 -1.14
N LYS A 62 -0.33 6.34 -2.31
CA LYS A 62 0.51 5.55 -3.22
C LYS A 62 1.78 6.31 -3.62
N THR A 63 1.61 7.54 -4.10
CA THR A 63 2.74 8.39 -4.51
C THR A 63 3.71 8.61 -3.36
N LEU A 64 3.18 8.82 -2.17
CA LEU A 64 3.96 9.00 -0.97
C LEU A 64 4.79 7.76 -0.62
N LEU A 65 4.17 6.57 -0.65
CA LEU A 65 4.88 5.32 -0.40
C LEU A 65 5.95 5.02 -1.44
N GLN A 66 5.71 5.34 -2.70
CA GLN A 66 6.70 5.17 -3.76
C GLN A 66 7.98 6.00 -3.51
N GLY A 67 7.86 7.13 -2.84
CA GLY A 67 9.00 7.99 -2.48
C GLY A 67 9.78 7.54 -1.25
N ILE A 68 9.30 6.55 -0.50
CA ILE A 68 9.97 6.05 0.71
C ILE A 68 10.93 4.93 0.33
N PRO A 69 12.23 5.04 0.66
CA PRO A 69 13.26 4.07 0.22
C PRO A 69 13.31 2.77 1.03
N ALA A 70 12.41 2.55 1.97
CA ALA A 70 12.34 1.31 2.74
C ALA A 70 11.78 0.16 1.90
N THR A 71 12.18 -1.07 2.21
CA THR A 71 11.49 -2.28 1.73
C THR A 71 10.09 -2.32 2.32
N LYS A 72 9.09 -2.61 1.50
CA LYS A 72 7.69 -2.58 1.93
C LYS A 72 7.08 -3.98 1.86
N LEU A 73 6.44 -4.38 2.95
CA LEU A 73 5.58 -5.56 3.01
C LEU A 73 4.14 -5.07 3.22
N ILE A 74 3.28 -5.32 2.24
CA ILE A 74 1.91 -4.79 2.22
C ILE A 74 0.93 -5.96 2.23
N ALA A 75 0.11 -6.03 3.28
CA ALA A 75 -1.01 -6.96 3.36
C ALA A 75 -2.28 -6.22 2.90
N THR A 76 -2.89 -6.67 1.82
CA THR A 76 -4.07 -6.03 1.26
C THR A 76 -4.86 -6.97 0.34
N HIS A 77 -6.15 -6.70 0.15
CA HIS A 77 -6.98 -7.28 -0.90
C HIS A 77 -7.25 -6.30 -2.06
N ASP A 78 -6.67 -5.12 -2.02
CA ASP A 78 -6.77 -4.10 -3.08
C ASP A 78 -5.76 -4.42 -4.20
N LEU A 79 -6.14 -5.30 -5.11
CA LEU A 79 -5.25 -5.82 -6.13
C LEU A 79 -4.85 -4.78 -7.18
N GLU A 80 -5.69 -3.77 -7.44
CA GLU A 80 -5.32 -2.66 -8.34
C GLU A 80 -4.12 -1.89 -7.77
N TRP A 81 -4.12 -1.67 -6.47
CA TRP A 81 -3.02 -1.00 -5.78
C TRP A 81 -1.74 -1.83 -5.78
N VAL A 82 -1.89 -3.16 -5.63
CA VAL A 82 -0.77 -4.11 -5.70
C VAL A 82 -0.11 -4.09 -7.08
N VAL A 83 -0.90 -4.06 -8.15
CA VAL A 83 -0.37 -3.97 -9.53
C VAL A 83 0.52 -2.75 -9.70
N GLU A 84 0.12 -1.62 -9.14
CA GLU A 84 0.83 -0.35 -9.31
C GLU A 84 2.08 -0.23 -8.42
N LEU A 85 2.10 -0.88 -7.25
CA LEU A 85 3.15 -0.70 -6.25
C LEU A 85 4.10 -1.87 -6.08
N CYS A 86 3.65 -3.09 -6.34
CA CYS A 86 4.37 -4.28 -5.94
C CYS A 86 4.89 -5.05 -7.14
N SER A 87 6.14 -5.51 -7.08
CA SER A 87 6.76 -6.35 -8.09
C SER A 87 6.62 -7.85 -7.78
N ARG A 88 6.39 -8.19 -6.52
CA ARG A 88 6.24 -9.56 -6.03
C ARG A 88 4.96 -9.69 -5.23
N VAL A 89 4.25 -10.80 -5.42
CA VAL A 89 3.03 -11.13 -4.71
C VAL A 89 3.15 -12.51 -4.07
N ILE A 90 2.69 -12.59 -2.83
CA ILE A 90 2.50 -13.84 -2.11
C ILE A 90 1.01 -13.96 -1.81
N VAL A 91 0.37 -15.02 -2.28
CA VAL A 91 -1.05 -15.27 -2.02
C VAL A 91 -1.19 -16.21 -0.83
N LEU A 92 -1.98 -15.77 0.14
CA LEU A 92 -2.32 -16.55 1.32
C LEU A 92 -3.78 -17.00 1.24
N ASP A 93 -4.05 -18.25 1.54
CA ASP A 93 -5.37 -18.80 1.67
C ASP A 93 -5.38 -19.89 2.74
N GLY A 94 -6.35 -19.81 3.66
CA GLY A 94 -6.46 -20.76 4.76
C GLY A 94 -5.21 -20.87 5.65
N GLY A 95 -4.48 -19.77 5.80
CA GLY A 95 -3.24 -19.72 6.59
C GLY A 95 -2.01 -20.32 5.90
N LEU A 96 -2.12 -20.64 4.60
CA LEU A 96 -1.05 -21.23 3.80
C LEU A 96 -0.63 -20.31 2.67
N VAL A 97 0.64 -20.37 2.30
CA VAL A 97 1.15 -19.74 1.07
C VAL A 97 0.75 -20.66 -0.10
N VAL A 98 -0.11 -20.15 -0.97
CA VAL A 98 -0.60 -20.90 -2.14
C VAL A 98 0.03 -20.46 -3.45
N ALA A 99 0.64 -19.28 -3.49
CA ALA A 99 1.40 -18.79 -4.64
C ALA A 99 2.42 -17.75 -4.19
N ASP A 100 3.52 -17.67 -4.91
CA ASP A 100 4.59 -16.69 -4.73
C ASP A 100 5.27 -16.47 -6.08
N GLY A 101 5.31 -15.24 -6.55
CA GLY A 101 5.90 -14.92 -7.83
C GLY A 101 5.77 -13.45 -8.21
N SER A 102 6.04 -13.14 -9.46
CA SER A 102 5.88 -11.78 -9.95
C SER A 102 4.42 -11.35 -9.92
N THR A 103 4.18 -10.08 -9.67
CA THR A 103 2.83 -9.51 -9.63
C THR A 103 2.06 -9.81 -10.92
N THR A 104 2.70 -9.61 -12.07
CA THR A 104 2.07 -9.83 -13.38
C THR A 104 1.69 -11.29 -13.59
N GLU A 105 2.57 -12.23 -13.30
CA GLU A 105 2.30 -13.66 -13.46
C GLU A 105 1.18 -14.14 -12.54
N ILE A 106 1.27 -13.81 -11.25
CA ILE A 106 0.30 -14.26 -10.26
C ILE A 106 -1.08 -13.65 -10.50
N LEU A 107 -1.17 -12.35 -10.72
CA LEU A 107 -2.45 -11.65 -10.87
C LEU A 107 -3.09 -11.82 -12.25
N ASN A 108 -2.34 -12.25 -13.27
CA ASN A 108 -2.87 -12.65 -14.56
C ASN A 108 -3.38 -14.10 -14.61
N ASP A 109 -3.04 -14.90 -13.64
CA ASP A 109 -3.54 -16.28 -13.55
C ASP A 109 -4.97 -16.28 -13.01
N GLU A 110 -5.94 -16.20 -13.92
CA GLU A 110 -7.36 -16.13 -13.58
C GLU A 110 -7.85 -17.35 -12.83
N ALA A 111 -7.38 -18.53 -13.20
CA ALA A 111 -7.74 -19.78 -12.53
C ALA A 111 -7.26 -19.78 -11.07
N LEU A 112 -6.05 -19.31 -10.81
CA LEU A 112 -5.49 -19.14 -9.47
C LEU A 112 -6.31 -18.13 -8.67
N MET A 113 -6.64 -16.98 -9.27
CA MET A 113 -7.42 -15.94 -8.61
C MET A 113 -8.79 -16.47 -8.17
N VAL A 114 -9.53 -17.09 -9.08
CA VAL A 114 -10.86 -17.65 -8.81
C VAL A 114 -10.79 -18.76 -7.76
N ALA A 115 -9.79 -19.64 -7.84
CA ALA A 115 -9.62 -20.76 -6.90
C ALA A 115 -9.43 -20.29 -5.45
N HIS A 116 -8.87 -19.07 -5.25
CA HIS A 116 -8.61 -18.51 -3.93
C HIS A 116 -9.49 -17.31 -3.57
N GLY A 117 -10.64 -17.17 -4.25
CA GLY A 117 -11.63 -16.13 -3.93
C GLY A 117 -11.21 -14.72 -4.32
N LEU A 118 -10.30 -14.58 -5.26
CA LEU A 118 -9.81 -13.32 -5.79
C LEU A 118 -10.32 -13.09 -7.21
N GLU A 119 -10.26 -11.84 -7.65
CA GLU A 119 -10.59 -11.47 -9.03
C GLU A 119 -9.38 -10.83 -9.70
N ARG A 120 -9.19 -11.15 -10.98
CA ARG A 120 -8.15 -10.52 -11.79
C ARG A 120 -8.38 -9.01 -11.85
N PRO A 121 -7.36 -8.17 -11.53
CA PRO A 121 -7.48 -6.72 -11.57
C PRO A 121 -7.93 -6.19 -12.93
N HIS A 122 -8.77 -5.17 -12.94
CA HIS A 122 -9.27 -4.54 -14.17
C HIS A 122 -8.13 -4.01 -15.04
N SER A 123 -7.11 -3.43 -14.45
CA SER A 123 -5.94 -2.92 -15.14
C SER A 123 -5.20 -3.98 -15.97
N LEU A 124 -5.28 -5.24 -15.58
CA LEU A 124 -4.69 -6.36 -16.31
C LEU A 124 -5.63 -6.99 -17.34
N ARG A 125 -6.94 -6.73 -17.26
CA ARG A 125 -7.93 -7.29 -18.20
C ARG A 125 -7.82 -6.70 -19.60
N HIS A 126 -7.27 -5.51 -19.73
CA HIS A 126 -7.16 -4.79 -21.02
C HIS A 126 -5.81 -4.98 -21.72
N GLN A 127 -4.92 -5.77 -21.15
CA GLN A 127 -3.66 -6.16 -21.81
C GLN A 127 -3.91 -7.41 -22.65
N HIS A 128 -4.71 -7.28 -23.73
CA HIS A 128 -4.69 -8.28 -24.79
C HIS A 128 -3.53 -7.94 -25.73
N PRO A 129 -2.61 -8.87 -25.98
CA PRO A 129 -1.64 -8.70 -27.06
C PRO A 129 -2.41 -8.69 -28.39
N HIS A 130 -2.14 -7.68 -29.19
CA HIS A 130 -2.53 -7.66 -30.59
C HIS A 130 -1.63 -8.61 -31.38
#